data_449b99266fb48d3b6a709d81d7a19056
#
_entry.id   449b99266fb48d3b6a709d81d7a19056
#
_cell.length_a   1.000
_cell.length_b   1.000
_cell.length_c   1.000
_cell.angle_alpha   90.00
_cell.angle_beta   90.00
_cell.angle_gamma   90.00
#
_symmetry.space_group_name_H-M   'P 1'
#
loop_
_entity.id
_entity.type
_entity.pdbx_description
1 polymer ?
#
loop_
_entity_poly.entity_id
_entity_poly.type
_entity_poly.pdbx_seq_one_letter_code
_entity_poly.pdbx_strand_id
1 'polypeptide(L)'
;SKTESVKLEISDEAFSGSYVPLKYKLVTANGNERNDLIANINSSDDDVVIVDSNGLLKALKKGDVTLTVEVDGVKASKKIKVKDSPLISINISASNNSVRTGDVVTLSSKMLGKKGKEITNLNPTYSFHGVSFDGSNSASGLIKENKFVADVSGLYTVNAHFGNVTSSTKIKVTDRNIKRDIVQLGTGDVFDKHTSDAWFFEGVDGKDYGVSGTFFDGQAYFWDVSDPKNITKVDSIKVDARIVNDVKVSEDSKICVITKEGASNRKNGFVILDISNPSDVKVLSEYTDGLTGGVHNVFIDNNHVYALNAFGNPAKFEVVNIEEPKNPKGVGKFELELGSAIHDIWIEDGIAYTSNWKDGLYIVDVGNGIAGGSPSNPVAVANYRYKTGANHAAFPFKSKSTGKFYVILGDEIFPDGVDFFAANETTGFLHFVDFTDLKNPKEVARYELPGYGSHNFWVEDDVVYAGMYNGGLRVIDVSGDLLGDLYKQGREIAAFKTGSPNGFIPNNTMTWGSQYFKGHIFYSDFNAGIGALKLLESKPDNSNSMQFTTDKSLDSLFGAKNLLELFEILASPPIE
;
A
#
# COMPACT_ATOMS: atom_id res chain seq x y z
N SER A 1 7.34 20.81 24.32
CA SER A 1 6.40 21.24 25.39
C SER A 1 6.21 20.09 26.36
N LYS A 2 6.13 20.35 27.65
CA LYS A 2 5.83 19.32 28.66
C LYS A 2 4.34 18.97 28.61
N THR A 3 4.02 17.75 29.07
CA THR A 3 2.65 17.33 29.31
C THR A 3 2.06 18.15 30.48
N GLU A 4 0.87 18.70 30.30
CA GLU A 4 0.13 19.43 31.32
C GLU A 4 -0.99 18.60 31.92
N SER A 5 -1.64 17.77 31.11
CA SER A 5 -2.72 16.89 31.56
C SER A 5 -2.72 15.55 30.88
N VAL A 6 -3.22 14.54 31.58
CA VAL A 6 -3.49 13.20 31.09
C VAL A 6 -5.01 12.98 31.18
N LYS A 7 -5.65 12.67 30.05
CA LYS A 7 -7.08 12.31 30.00
C LYS A 7 -7.18 10.80 29.86
N LEU A 8 -7.93 10.14 30.75
CA LEU A 8 -8.13 8.70 30.77
C LEU A 8 -9.51 8.33 30.26
N GLU A 9 -9.56 7.34 29.37
CA GLU A 9 -10.78 6.65 28.95
C GLU A 9 -10.65 5.17 29.29
N ILE A 10 -11.36 4.75 30.33
CA ILE A 10 -11.40 3.37 30.83
C ILE A 10 -12.77 3.11 31.46
N SER A 11 -13.27 1.87 31.31
CA SER A 11 -14.53 1.43 31.94
C SER A 11 -14.41 1.39 33.46
N ASP A 12 -15.50 1.71 34.18
CA ASP A 12 -15.58 1.61 35.65
C ASP A 12 -15.58 0.15 36.15
N GLU A 13 -15.90 -0.79 35.27
CA GLU A 13 -16.00 -2.21 35.57
C GLU A 13 -15.24 -3.07 34.54
N ALA A 14 -14.67 -4.16 35.02
CA ALA A 14 -14.07 -5.22 34.21
C ALA A 14 -14.44 -6.60 34.77
N PHE A 15 -14.16 -7.65 34.01
CA PHE A 15 -14.33 -9.03 34.45
C PHE A 15 -13.01 -9.76 34.56
N SER A 16 -12.88 -10.61 35.57
CA SER A 16 -11.71 -11.47 35.71
C SER A 16 -11.49 -12.29 34.44
N GLY A 17 -10.23 -12.30 33.96
CA GLY A 17 -9.83 -12.94 32.71
C GLY A 17 -9.90 -12.05 31.47
N SER A 18 -10.42 -10.82 31.58
CA SER A 18 -10.45 -9.89 30.44
C SER A 18 -9.19 -9.02 30.38
N TYR A 19 -8.88 -8.56 29.18
CA TYR A 19 -8.06 -7.37 29.00
C TYR A 19 -8.91 -6.12 29.25
N VAL A 20 -8.36 -5.16 29.97
CA VAL A 20 -9.04 -3.90 30.29
C VAL A 20 -8.59 -2.86 29.29
N PRO A 21 -9.45 -2.42 28.36
CA PRO A 21 -9.08 -1.38 27.40
C PRO A 21 -8.80 -0.07 28.13
N LEU A 22 -7.59 0.44 27.98
CA LEU A 22 -7.18 1.75 28.48
C LEU A 22 -6.81 2.62 27.28
N LYS A 23 -7.46 3.76 27.15
CA LYS A 23 -7.03 4.84 26.26
C LYS A 23 -6.64 6.04 27.10
N TYR A 24 -5.59 6.74 26.68
CA TYR A 24 -5.20 8.00 27.30
C TYR A 24 -4.74 8.98 26.24
N LYS A 25 -4.91 10.26 26.54
CA LYS A 25 -4.41 11.37 25.75
C LYS A 25 -3.51 12.24 26.60
N LEU A 26 -2.34 12.57 26.09
CA LEU A 26 -1.38 13.48 26.72
C LEU A 26 -1.56 14.84 26.08
N VAL A 27 -1.83 15.86 26.87
CA VAL A 27 -2.16 17.20 26.37
C VAL A 27 -1.20 18.25 26.95
N THR A 28 -0.68 19.12 26.09
CA THR A 28 0.18 20.25 26.46
C THR A 28 -0.63 21.42 26.99
N ALA A 29 0.03 22.44 27.59
CA ALA A 29 -0.59 23.68 28.03
C ALA A 29 -1.39 24.41 26.95
N ASN A 30 -1.00 24.27 25.70
CA ASN A 30 -1.69 24.87 24.55
C ASN A 30 -2.82 24.00 23.98
N GLY A 31 -3.16 22.89 24.64
CA GLY A 31 -4.23 21.99 24.23
C GLY A 31 -3.86 20.98 23.12
N ASN A 32 -2.62 20.97 22.69
CA ASN A 32 -2.16 20.03 21.64
C ASN A 32 -1.94 18.63 22.22
N GLU A 33 -2.36 17.60 21.50
CA GLU A 33 -2.11 16.19 21.84
C GLU A 33 -0.65 15.82 21.55
N ARG A 34 -0.05 15.04 22.45
CA ARG A 34 1.31 14.52 22.34
C ARG A 34 1.27 13.02 22.01
N ASN A 35 1.91 12.63 20.93
CA ASN A 35 2.03 11.23 20.48
C ASN A 35 3.48 10.72 20.49
N ASP A 36 4.39 11.53 21.04
CA ASP A 36 5.84 11.27 21.07
C ASP A 36 6.31 10.57 22.35
N LEU A 37 5.42 10.39 23.34
CA LEU A 37 5.74 9.75 24.61
C LEU A 37 4.85 8.55 24.89
N ILE A 38 5.44 7.56 25.53
CA ILE A 38 4.73 6.43 26.13
C ILE A 38 4.62 6.68 27.63
N ALA A 39 3.39 6.62 28.15
CA ALA A 39 3.14 6.80 29.57
C ALA A 39 3.42 5.51 30.36
N ASN A 40 3.85 5.68 31.60
CA ASN A 40 3.93 4.60 32.57
C ASN A 40 2.53 4.30 33.12
N ILE A 41 2.16 3.03 33.10
CA ILE A 41 0.87 2.55 33.63
C ILE A 41 1.14 1.72 34.87
N ASN A 42 0.48 2.04 35.97
CA ASN A 42 0.65 1.34 37.25
C ASN A 42 -0.71 0.88 37.78
N SER A 43 -0.73 -0.30 38.35
CA SER A 43 -1.84 -0.87 39.11
C SER A 43 -1.58 -0.71 40.61
N SER A 44 -2.61 -0.41 41.41
CA SER A 44 -2.49 -0.39 42.86
C SER A 44 -2.53 -1.80 43.49
N ASP A 45 -2.93 -2.82 42.74
CA ASP A 45 -2.98 -4.23 43.15
C ASP A 45 -2.79 -5.12 41.92
N ASP A 46 -1.55 -5.63 41.77
CA ASP A 46 -1.17 -6.49 40.63
C ASP A 46 -1.82 -7.88 40.69
N ASP A 47 -2.33 -8.28 41.84
CA ASP A 47 -3.12 -9.52 41.97
C ASP A 47 -4.54 -9.36 41.36
N VAL A 48 -5.06 -8.14 41.31
CA VAL A 48 -6.37 -7.82 40.73
C VAL A 48 -6.26 -7.45 39.25
N VAL A 49 -5.33 -6.53 38.91
CA VAL A 49 -5.03 -6.16 37.53
C VAL A 49 -3.52 -6.01 37.38
N ILE A 50 -2.94 -6.77 36.48
CA ILE A 50 -1.53 -6.67 36.13
C ILE A 50 -1.34 -5.91 34.82
N VAL A 51 -0.26 -5.14 34.75
CA VAL A 51 0.24 -4.56 33.48
C VAL A 51 1.26 -5.55 32.92
N ASP A 52 1.00 -6.13 31.76
CA ASP A 52 1.92 -7.07 31.13
C ASP A 52 3.13 -6.36 30.49
N SER A 53 4.10 -7.14 30.00
CA SER A 53 5.32 -6.63 29.35
C SER A 53 5.06 -5.78 28.08
N ASN A 54 3.85 -5.85 27.51
CA ASN A 54 3.43 -5.06 26.35
C ASN A 54 2.62 -3.82 26.75
N GLY A 55 2.48 -3.55 28.05
CA GLY A 55 1.67 -2.45 28.59
C GLY A 55 0.16 -2.70 28.55
N LEU A 56 -0.27 -3.95 28.33
CA LEU A 56 -1.68 -4.33 28.36
C LEU A 56 -2.13 -4.66 29.78
N LEU A 57 -3.32 -4.17 30.16
CA LEU A 57 -3.91 -4.40 31.46
C LEU A 57 -4.74 -5.71 31.42
N LYS A 58 -4.40 -6.67 32.27
CA LYS A 58 -5.13 -7.93 32.40
C LYS A 58 -5.77 -8.02 33.78
N ALA A 59 -7.09 -8.12 33.83
CA ALA A 59 -7.83 -8.39 35.06
C ALA A 59 -7.68 -9.87 35.46
N LEU A 60 -7.12 -10.14 36.63
CA LEU A 60 -6.83 -11.52 37.09
C LEU A 60 -7.93 -12.07 37.98
N LYS A 61 -8.31 -11.33 39.02
CA LYS A 61 -9.32 -11.76 40.00
C LYS A 61 -10.22 -10.61 40.42
N LYS A 62 -11.35 -10.92 41.01
CA LYS A 62 -12.30 -9.96 41.60
C LYS A 62 -11.62 -9.07 42.64
N GLY A 63 -11.87 -7.78 42.56
CA GLY A 63 -11.37 -6.78 43.49
C GLY A 63 -11.57 -5.35 42.99
N ASP A 64 -11.25 -4.38 43.84
CA ASP A 64 -11.18 -2.97 43.49
C ASP A 64 -9.71 -2.60 43.28
N VAL A 65 -9.41 -1.87 42.21
CA VAL A 65 -8.05 -1.45 41.87
C VAL A 65 -8.06 -0.04 41.31
N THR A 66 -7.01 0.73 41.59
CA THR A 66 -6.77 2.03 40.99
C THR A 66 -5.69 1.91 39.94
N LEU A 67 -6.02 2.28 38.71
CA LEU A 67 -5.06 2.37 37.62
C LEU A 67 -4.58 3.81 37.47
N THR A 68 -3.27 3.99 37.36
CA THR A 68 -2.62 5.30 37.23
C THR A 68 -1.78 5.35 35.99
N VAL A 69 -1.97 6.39 35.18
CA VAL A 69 -1.14 6.71 34.02
C VAL A 69 -0.29 7.93 34.37
N GLU A 70 1.02 7.84 34.19
CA GLU A 70 1.99 8.87 34.54
C GLU A 70 2.94 9.17 33.40
N VAL A 71 3.14 10.45 33.11
CA VAL A 71 4.16 10.95 32.18
C VAL A 71 4.60 12.35 32.59
N ASP A 72 5.87 12.69 32.46
CA ASP A 72 6.45 14.01 32.82
C ASP A 72 6.12 14.47 34.27
N GLY A 73 5.79 13.51 35.17
CA GLY A 73 5.35 13.80 36.54
C GLY A 73 3.86 14.13 36.66
N VAL A 74 3.13 14.18 35.55
CA VAL A 74 1.68 14.38 35.53
C VAL A 74 0.96 13.04 35.60
N LYS A 75 -0.03 12.92 36.47
CA LYS A 75 -0.75 11.68 36.75
C LYS A 75 -2.25 11.84 36.52
N ALA A 76 -2.86 10.78 35.99
CA ALA A 76 -4.30 10.61 36.05
C ALA A 76 -4.62 9.20 36.56
N SER A 77 -5.58 9.08 37.45
CA SER A 77 -5.94 7.81 38.07
C SER A 77 -7.44 7.57 37.97
N LYS A 78 -7.80 6.29 37.82
CA LYS A 78 -9.20 5.88 37.86
C LYS A 78 -9.35 4.57 38.63
N LYS A 79 -10.32 4.54 39.53
CA LYS A 79 -10.72 3.32 40.25
C LYS A 79 -11.61 2.48 39.35
N ILE A 80 -11.32 1.20 39.22
CA ILE A 80 -12.13 0.22 38.52
C ILE A 80 -12.49 -0.94 39.44
N LYS A 81 -13.61 -1.58 39.17
CA LYS A 81 -14.09 -2.77 39.90
C LYS A 81 -14.01 -3.98 39.00
N VAL A 82 -13.19 -4.96 39.38
CA VAL A 82 -13.15 -6.27 38.72
C VAL A 82 -14.18 -7.19 39.37
N LYS A 83 -15.07 -7.76 38.56
CA LYS A 83 -16.09 -8.71 38.95
C LYS A 83 -15.73 -10.13 38.51
N ASP A 84 -16.30 -11.16 39.13
CA ASP A 84 -16.20 -12.52 38.61
C ASP A 84 -16.84 -12.58 37.23
N SER A 85 -16.18 -13.28 36.31
CA SER A 85 -16.72 -13.49 34.98
C SER A 85 -17.97 -14.37 35.04
N PRO A 86 -19.12 -13.97 34.45
CA PRO A 86 -20.30 -14.80 34.36
C PRO A 86 -20.20 -15.85 33.24
N LEU A 87 -19.06 -15.89 32.50
CA LEU A 87 -18.87 -16.77 31.35
C LEU A 87 -18.73 -18.23 31.76
N ILE A 88 -19.37 -19.12 31.02
CA ILE A 88 -19.27 -20.57 31.17
C ILE A 88 -18.66 -21.24 29.95
N SER A 89 -19.00 -20.76 28.74
CA SER A 89 -18.46 -21.29 27.49
C SER A 89 -18.38 -20.25 26.40
N ILE A 90 -17.54 -20.51 25.41
CA ILE A 90 -17.41 -19.74 24.19
C ILE A 90 -17.76 -20.66 23.02
N ASN A 91 -18.58 -20.19 22.09
CA ASN A 91 -18.77 -20.84 20.81
C ASN A 91 -18.12 -20.00 19.75
N ILE A 92 -17.00 -20.49 19.20
CA ILE A 92 -16.29 -19.85 18.09
C ILE A 92 -16.71 -20.46 16.76
N SER A 93 -16.82 -19.63 15.74
CA SER A 93 -17.00 -20.04 14.34
C SER A 93 -16.13 -19.19 13.42
N ALA A 94 -15.77 -19.73 12.28
CA ALA A 94 -15.06 -19.06 11.20
C ALA A 94 -16.03 -18.84 10.03
N SER A 95 -15.85 -17.72 9.29
CA SER A 95 -16.64 -17.45 8.08
C SER A 95 -16.44 -18.53 7.00
N ASN A 96 -15.25 -19.15 6.98
CA ASN A 96 -14.92 -20.29 6.12
C ASN A 96 -13.85 -21.14 6.82
N ASN A 97 -13.97 -22.46 6.74
CA ASN A 97 -13.03 -23.42 7.32
C ASN A 97 -12.07 -24.04 6.29
N SER A 98 -12.20 -23.68 4.99
CA SER A 98 -11.31 -24.11 3.91
C SER A 98 -11.02 -22.93 3.01
N VAL A 99 -9.80 -22.41 3.05
CA VAL A 99 -9.37 -21.18 2.39
C VAL A 99 -8.00 -21.36 1.76
N ARG A 100 -7.53 -20.36 1.00
CA ARG A 100 -6.17 -20.30 0.49
C ARG A 100 -5.33 -19.36 1.36
N THR A 101 -4.01 -19.43 1.22
CA THR A 101 -3.12 -18.42 1.81
C THR A 101 -3.56 -17.02 1.37
N GLY A 102 -3.53 -16.08 2.30
CA GLY A 102 -3.96 -14.70 2.08
C GLY A 102 -5.48 -14.46 2.03
N ASP A 103 -6.33 -15.49 2.06
CA ASP A 103 -7.76 -15.29 2.23
C ASP A 103 -8.07 -14.97 3.70
N VAL A 104 -8.76 -13.85 3.93
CA VAL A 104 -9.07 -13.37 5.29
C VAL A 104 -10.32 -14.06 5.81
N VAL A 105 -10.18 -14.69 6.98
CA VAL A 105 -11.28 -15.38 7.68
C VAL A 105 -11.78 -14.51 8.82
N THR A 106 -13.08 -14.21 8.84
CA THR A 106 -13.71 -13.51 9.96
C THR A 106 -14.12 -14.53 11.03
N LEU A 107 -13.71 -14.27 12.26
CA LEU A 107 -14.03 -15.07 13.43
C LEU A 107 -15.24 -14.47 14.15
N SER A 108 -16.18 -15.32 14.54
CA SER A 108 -17.31 -14.92 15.36
C SER A 108 -17.34 -15.76 16.63
N SER A 109 -17.61 -15.12 17.76
CA SER A 109 -17.66 -15.79 19.06
C SER A 109 -18.92 -15.40 19.82
N LYS A 110 -19.65 -16.41 20.32
CA LYS A 110 -20.74 -16.20 21.27
C LYS A 110 -20.25 -16.55 22.67
N MET A 111 -20.34 -15.58 23.56
CA MET A 111 -19.97 -15.71 24.97
C MET A 111 -21.21 -16.16 25.75
N LEU A 112 -21.18 -17.35 26.34
CA LEU A 112 -22.35 -17.97 26.97
C LEU A 112 -22.21 -18.12 28.49
N GLY A 113 -23.18 -17.62 29.21
CA GLY A 113 -23.30 -17.77 30.67
C GLY A 113 -24.21 -18.93 31.07
N LYS A 114 -24.72 -18.89 32.32
CA LYS A 114 -25.65 -19.91 32.87
C LYS A 114 -26.85 -20.12 31.96
N LYS A 115 -27.21 -21.40 31.75
CA LYS A 115 -28.32 -21.84 30.90
C LYS A 115 -28.21 -21.41 29.44
N GLY A 116 -26.96 -21.17 28.94
CA GLY A 116 -26.69 -20.78 27.53
C GLY A 116 -27.12 -19.35 27.21
N LYS A 117 -27.35 -18.49 28.21
CA LYS A 117 -27.67 -17.06 27.95
C LYS A 117 -26.46 -16.35 27.37
N GLU A 118 -26.64 -15.68 26.25
CA GLU A 118 -25.57 -14.89 25.61
C GLU A 118 -25.24 -13.65 26.45
N ILE A 119 -23.93 -13.34 26.52
CA ILE A 119 -23.37 -12.20 27.23
C ILE A 119 -22.71 -11.30 26.17
N THR A 120 -23.30 -10.17 25.89
CA THR A 120 -22.90 -9.29 24.76
C THR A 120 -21.79 -8.29 25.08
N ASN A 121 -21.45 -8.10 26.36
CA ASN A 121 -20.43 -7.14 26.80
C ASN A 121 -19.07 -7.78 27.12
N LEU A 122 -18.85 -9.02 26.68
CA LEU A 122 -17.56 -9.72 26.76
C LEU A 122 -17.02 -9.96 25.37
N ASN A 123 -15.75 -9.63 25.16
CA ASN A 123 -15.04 -9.90 23.92
C ASN A 123 -13.88 -10.85 24.19
N PRO A 124 -13.74 -11.95 23.45
CA PRO A 124 -12.61 -12.85 23.59
C PRO A 124 -11.37 -12.24 22.94
N THR A 125 -10.19 -12.71 23.35
CA THR A 125 -8.96 -12.59 22.59
C THR A 125 -8.80 -13.82 21.71
N TYR A 126 -8.10 -13.65 20.58
CA TYR A 126 -7.86 -14.75 19.64
C TYR A 126 -6.37 -15.07 19.56
N SER A 127 -6.06 -16.34 19.39
CA SER A 127 -4.73 -16.84 19.06
C SER A 127 -4.85 -17.97 18.04
N PHE A 128 -3.77 -18.34 17.41
CA PHE A 128 -3.73 -19.50 16.53
C PHE A 128 -2.43 -20.27 16.70
N HIS A 129 -2.48 -21.53 16.32
CA HIS A 129 -1.32 -22.35 16.00
C HIS A 129 -1.64 -23.20 14.78
N GLY A 130 -0.60 -23.70 14.11
CA GLY A 130 -0.81 -24.49 12.92
C GLY A 130 0.38 -25.36 12.58
N VAL A 131 0.18 -26.27 11.65
CA VAL A 131 1.19 -27.15 11.08
C VAL A 131 1.13 -27.00 9.56
N SER A 132 2.25 -26.68 8.94
CA SER A 132 2.36 -26.59 7.48
C SER A 132 2.31 -27.99 6.85
N PHE A 133 1.75 -28.11 5.63
CA PHE A 133 1.64 -29.39 4.95
C PHE A 133 2.98 -29.96 4.50
N ASP A 134 3.96 -29.11 4.20
CA ASP A 134 5.31 -29.56 3.78
C ASP A 134 6.21 -29.98 4.94
N GLY A 135 5.78 -29.73 6.19
CA GLY A 135 6.53 -30.04 7.39
C GLY A 135 7.84 -29.25 7.56
N SER A 136 8.17 -28.37 6.60
CA SER A 136 9.46 -27.66 6.52
C SER A 136 9.47 -26.34 7.29
N ASN A 137 8.33 -25.70 7.43
CA ASN A 137 8.18 -24.40 8.07
C ASN A 137 7.07 -24.44 9.11
N SER A 138 7.26 -23.69 10.21
CA SER A 138 6.16 -23.41 11.11
C SER A 138 5.07 -22.67 10.36
N ALA A 139 3.82 -23.09 10.52
CA ALA A 139 2.69 -22.37 9.98
C ALA A 139 2.70 -20.93 10.52
N SER A 140 2.55 -19.96 9.62
CA SER A 140 2.58 -18.54 9.96
C SER A 140 1.33 -17.82 9.46
N GLY A 141 1.05 -16.68 10.06
CA GLY A 141 -0.11 -15.87 9.73
C GLY A 141 -0.29 -14.72 10.72
N LEU A 142 -1.43 -14.07 10.63
CA LEU A 142 -1.77 -12.93 11.47
C LEU A 142 -3.20 -13.05 11.98
N ILE A 143 -3.39 -12.69 13.26
CA ILE A 143 -4.71 -12.32 13.79
C ILE A 143 -4.68 -10.84 14.14
N LYS A 144 -5.65 -10.09 13.62
CA LYS A 144 -5.90 -8.71 13.98
C LYS A 144 -7.39 -8.54 14.27
N GLU A 145 -7.70 -8.13 15.50
CA GLU A 145 -9.09 -8.11 15.99
C GLU A 145 -9.73 -9.51 15.89
N ASN A 146 -10.78 -9.66 15.11
CA ASN A 146 -11.48 -10.92 14.85
C ASN A 146 -11.22 -11.45 13.43
N LYS A 147 -10.13 -11.06 12.80
CA LYS A 147 -9.74 -11.53 11.46
C LYS A 147 -8.46 -12.34 11.53
N PHE A 148 -8.47 -13.48 10.86
CA PHE A 148 -7.32 -14.37 10.69
C PHE A 148 -6.93 -14.45 9.23
N VAL A 149 -5.64 -14.48 8.95
CA VAL A 149 -5.06 -14.79 7.64
C VAL A 149 -3.83 -15.66 7.83
N ALA A 150 -3.65 -16.64 6.95
CA ALA A 150 -2.46 -17.49 6.93
C ALA A 150 -1.52 -17.10 5.79
N ASP A 151 -0.21 -17.15 6.07
CA ASP A 151 0.85 -16.92 5.08
C ASP A 151 1.30 -18.24 4.42
N VAL A 152 1.11 -19.37 5.08
CA VAL A 152 1.60 -20.70 4.67
C VAL A 152 0.44 -21.69 4.68
N SER A 153 0.40 -22.60 3.69
CA SER A 153 -0.58 -23.68 3.65
C SER A 153 -0.39 -24.66 4.81
N GLY A 154 -1.51 -25.14 5.37
CA GLY A 154 -1.47 -26.02 6.53
C GLY A 154 -2.82 -26.19 7.22
N LEU A 155 -2.77 -26.85 8.36
CA LEU A 155 -3.90 -27.00 9.28
C LEU A 155 -3.75 -26.06 10.46
N TYR A 156 -4.68 -25.17 10.64
CA TYR A 156 -4.69 -24.16 11.70
C TYR A 156 -5.78 -24.43 12.72
N THR A 157 -5.44 -24.26 13.99
CA THR A 157 -6.40 -24.19 15.09
C THR A 157 -6.44 -22.76 15.59
N VAL A 158 -7.58 -22.13 15.47
CA VAL A 158 -7.82 -20.78 15.98
C VAL A 158 -8.61 -20.86 17.27
N ASN A 159 -8.09 -20.21 18.31
CA ASN A 159 -8.64 -20.26 19.65
C ASN A 159 -9.25 -18.91 20.03
N ALA A 160 -10.41 -18.93 20.67
CA ALA A 160 -11.00 -17.79 21.36
C ALA A 160 -10.83 -17.99 22.87
N HIS A 161 -10.28 -17.02 23.57
CA HIS A 161 -9.96 -17.08 24.99
C HIS A 161 -10.64 -15.98 25.77
N PHE A 162 -11.12 -16.30 26.94
CA PHE A 162 -11.52 -15.34 27.95
C PHE A 162 -11.30 -15.95 29.36
N GLY A 163 -10.30 -15.47 30.06
CA GLY A 163 -9.86 -16.10 31.31
C GLY A 163 -9.41 -17.53 31.08
N ASN A 164 -10.05 -18.45 31.82
CA ASN A 164 -9.76 -19.88 31.73
C ASN A 164 -10.70 -20.62 30.74
N VAL A 165 -11.61 -19.88 30.09
CA VAL A 165 -12.54 -20.45 29.11
C VAL A 165 -11.95 -20.31 27.73
N THR A 166 -11.79 -21.41 27.03
CA THR A 166 -11.25 -21.48 25.67
C THR A 166 -12.15 -22.30 24.77
N SER A 167 -12.29 -21.90 23.55
CA SER A 167 -12.93 -22.67 22.49
C SER A 167 -12.14 -22.53 21.20
N SER A 168 -12.19 -23.56 20.35
CA SER A 168 -11.35 -23.62 19.14
C SER A 168 -12.19 -23.91 17.90
N THR A 169 -11.73 -23.43 16.77
CA THR A 169 -12.18 -23.83 15.43
C THR A 169 -10.97 -24.20 14.57
N LYS A 170 -11.16 -25.06 13.58
CA LYS A 170 -10.10 -25.52 12.68
C LYS A 170 -10.31 -24.95 11.30
N ILE A 171 -9.20 -24.55 10.66
CA ILE A 171 -9.19 -23.98 9.32
C ILE A 171 -8.11 -24.70 8.50
N LYS A 172 -8.52 -25.27 7.36
CA LYS A 172 -7.61 -25.81 6.36
C LYS A 172 -7.22 -24.68 5.39
N VAL A 173 -5.93 -24.47 5.20
CA VAL A 173 -5.39 -23.46 4.29
C VAL A 173 -4.59 -24.17 3.20
N THR A 174 -4.93 -23.94 1.94
CA THR A 174 -4.18 -24.42 0.78
C THR A 174 -3.36 -23.28 0.16
N ASP A 175 -2.40 -23.64 -0.69
CA ASP A 175 -1.64 -22.64 -1.44
C ASP A 175 -2.57 -21.83 -2.36
N ARG A 176 -2.23 -20.56 -2.58
CA ARG A 176 -3.02 -19.67 -3.44
C ARG A 176 -2.97 -20.06 -4.92
N ASN A 177 -1.84 -20.58 -5.40
CA ASN A 177 -1.64 -21.12 -6.75
C ASN A 177 -2.11 -20.22 -7.90
N ILE A 178 -1.73 -18.92 -7.85
CA ILE A 178 -2.11 -17.92 -8.86
C ILE A 178 -0.97 -17.48 -9.76
N LYS A 179 0.20 -18.12 -9.65
CA LYS A 179 1.36 -17.80 -10.49
C LYS A 179 1.05 -18.01 -11.97
N ARG A 180 1.45 -17.03 -12.77
CA ARG A 180 1.28 -17.02 -14.22
C ARG A 180 2.60 -16.66 -14.88
N ASP A 181 2.83 -17.20 -16.06
CA ASP A 181 3.94 -16.78 -16.90
C ASP A 181 3.68 -15.37 -17.45
N ILE A 182 4.73 -14.58 -17.55
CA ILE A 182 4.73 -13.27 -18.16
C ILE A 182 5.81 -13.24 -19.24
N VAL A 183 5.49 -12.68 -20.40
CA VAL A 183 6.41 -12.65 -21.54
C VAL A 183 6.59 -11.24 -22.04
N GLN A 184 7.81 -10.89 -22.43
CA GLN A 184 8.10 -9.66 -23.13
C GLN A 184 7.66 -9.79 -24.59
N LEU A 185 6.94 -8.77 -25.06
CA LEU A 185 6.47 -8.69 -26.45
C LEU A 185 7.46 -7.90 -27.30
N GLY A 186 7.81 -6.70 -26.86
CA GLY A 186 8.74 -5.82 -27.56
C GLY A 186 9.31 -4.75 -26.63
N THR A 187 10.29 -3.99 -27.14
CA THR A 187 10.97 -2.90 -26.44
C THR A 187 11.11 -1.67 -27.31
N GLY A 188 11.09 -0.50 -26.71
CA GLY A 188 11.52 0.77 -27.26
C GLY A 188 12.82 1.17 -26.56
N ASP A 189 13.95 0.83 -27.16
CA ASP A 189 15.26 0.85 -26.53
C ASP A 189 15.82 2.28 -26.38
N VAL A 190 16.34 2.57 -25.18
CA VAL A 190 17.13 3.76 -24.85
C VAL A 190 18.32 3.29 -24.02
N PHE A 191 19.51 3.23 -24.65
CA PHE A 191 20.72 2.67 -24.05
C PHE A 191 21.83 3.69 -23.81
N ASP A 192 21.70 4.88 -24.34
CA ASP A 192 22.70 5.96 -24.26
C ASP A 192 22.46 6.93 -23.10
N LYS A 193 21.36 6.78 -22.39
CA LYS A 193 20.93 7.59 -21.24
C LYS A 193 19.88 6.88 -20.42
N HIS A 194 19.50 7.47 -19.29
CA HIS A 194 18.39 6.95 -18.50
C HIS A 194 17.03 7.38 -19.06
N THR A 195 16.06 6.47 -18.98
CA THR A 195 14.64 6.73 -19.22
C THR A 195 13.95 6.98 -17.89
N SER A 196 13.11 8.00 -17.81
CA SER A 196 12.31 8.31 -16.62
C SER A 196 10.88 7.74 -16.72
N ASP A 197 9.89 8.50 -16.30
CA ASP A 197 8.50 8.07 -16.36
C ASP A 197 7.98 7.95 -17.79
N ALA A 198 6.91 7.18 -17.96
CA ALA A 198 6.25 6.99 -19.24
C ALA A 198 4.73 6.99 -19.06
N TRP A 199 4.03 7.46 -20.10
CA TRP A 199 2.57 7.46 -20.16
C TRP A 199 2.10 6.87 -21.48
N PHE A 200 1.14 5.92 -21.45
CA PHE A 200 0.61 5.24 -22.62
C PHE A 200 -0.85 5.64 -22.84
N PHE A 201 -1.22 5.94 -24.09
CA PHE A 201 -2.50 6.53 -24.44
C PHE A 201 -2.95 6.16 -25.86
N GLU A 202 -4.25 6.28 -26.12
CA GLU A 202 -4.80 6.22 -27.48
C GLU A 202 -4.76 7.61 -28.10
N GLY A 203 -4.11 7.76 -29.24
CA GLY A 203 -4.08 9.00 -29.98
C GLY A 203 -5.41 9.36 -30.64
N VAL A 204 -5.57 10.60 -31.06
CA VAL A 204 -6.78 11.08 -31.76
C VAL A 204 -7.05 10.36 -33.10
N ASP A 205 -6.05 9.69 -33.64
CA ASP A 205 -6.14 8.84 -34.84
C ASP A 205 -6.55 7.38 -34.55
N GLY A 206 -6.76 7.04 -33.27
CA GLY A 206 -7.15 5.71 -32.81
C GLY A 206 -6.01 4.70 -32.71
N LYS A 207 -4.76 5.13 -32.92
CA LYS A 207 -3.57 4.32 -32.65
C LYS A 207 -3.11 4.47 -31.22
N ASP A 208 -2.31 3.50 -30.78
CA ASP A 208 -1.77 3.49 -29.44
C ASP A 208 -0.33 4.05 -29.41
N TYR A 209 -0.10 4.96 -28.48
CA TYR A 209 1.16 5.67 -28.35
C TYR A 209 1.67 5.62 -26.91
N GLY A 210 2.97 5.90 -26.77
CA GLY A 210 3.61 6.14 -25.48
C GLY A 210 4.46 7.41 -25.54
N VAL A 211 4.62 8.08 -24.42
CA VAL A 211 5.62 9.13 -24.22
C VAL A 211 6.51 8.77 -23.05
N SER A 212 7.83 9.01 -23.16
CA SER A 212 8.78 8.81 -22.05
C SER A 212 9.74 9.98 -21.93
N GLY A 213 10.09 10.32 -20.69
CA GLY A 213 11.13 11.31 -20.41
C GLY A 213 12.54 10.69 -20.34
N THR A 214 13.55 11.55 -20.16
CA THR A 214 14.94 11.12 -20.03
C THR A 214 15.70 11.95 -19.00
N PHE A 215 16.82 11.38 -18.52
CA PHE A 215 17.81 12.09 -17.71
C PHE A 215 19.02 12.50 -18.56
N PHE A 216 19.63 13.62 -18.19
CA PHE A 216 20.88 14.21 -18.65
C PHE A 216 20.85 15.03 -19.94
N ASP A 217 19.80 14.99 -20.75
CA ASP A 217 19.80 15.73 -22.01
C ASP A 217 18.48 16.44 -22.36
N GLY A 218 17.46 16.38 -21.47
CA GLY A 218 16.21 17.12 -21.65
C GLY A 218 15.35 16.63 -22.82
N GLN A 219 15.40 15.35 -23.17
CA GLN A 219 14.58 14.79 -24.24
C GLN A 219 13.32 14.09 -23.69
N ALA A 220 12.24 14.17 -24.46
CA ALA A 220 11.10 13.28 -24.37
C ALA A 220 10.93 12.56 -25.71
N TYR A 221 10.65 11.26 -25.65
CA TYR A 221 10.45 10.39 -26.82
C TYR A 221 8.99 10.00 -26.97
N PHE A 222 8.52 9.98 -28.22
CA PHE A 222 7.18 9.52 -28.59
C PHE A 222 7.30 8.21 -29.36
N TRP A 223 6.44 7.26 -29.00
CA TRP A 223 6.50 5.88 -29.45
C TRP A 223 5.15 5.45 -30.04
N ASP A 224 5.13 4.80 -31.20
CA ASP A 224 4.00 4.02 -31.66
C ASP A 224 4.07 2.64 -31.00
N VAL A 225 3.08 2.31 -30.19
CA VAL A 225 2.94 1.05 -29.45
C VAL A 225 1.72 0.25 -29.91
N SER A 226 1.11 0.61 -31.05
CA SER A 226 -0.07 -0.07 -31.62
C SER A 226 0.15 -1.55 -31.86
N ASP A 227 1.38 -1.93 -32.25
CA ASP A 227 1.86 -3.30 -32.17
C ASP A 227 2.86 -3.43 -31.01
N PRO A 228 2.46 -3.98 -29.85
CA PRO A 228 3.35 -4.09 -28.69
C PRO A 228 4.56 -5.01 -28.93
N LYS A 229 4.62 -5.74 -30.07
CA LYS A 229 5.77 -6.52 -30.48
C LYS A 229 6.78 -5.71 -31.31
N ASN A 230 6.37 -4.56 -31.79
CA ASN A 230 7.17 -3.72 -32.69
C ASN A 230 7.06 -2.25 -32.29
N ILE A 231 7.54 -1.92 -31.10
CA ILE A 231 7.54 -0.56 -30.55
C ILE A 231 8.53 0.30 -31.34
N THR A 232 8.06 1.40 -31.90
CA THR A 232 8.89 2.28 -32.74
C THR A 232 8.85 3.73 -32.26
N LYS A 233 10.01 4.37 -32.18
CA LYS A 233 10.08 5.80 -31.89
C LYS A 233 9.62 6.59 -33.10
N VAL A 234 8.60 7.43 -32.93
CA VAL A 234 7.97 8.21 -34.02
C VAL A 234 8.36 9.68 -33.99
N ASP A 235 8.70 10.22 -32.81
CA ASP A 235 9.20 11.59 -32.67
C ASP A 235 10.01 11.78 -31.39
N SER A 236 10.64 12.94 -31.24
CA SER A 236 11.31 13.37 -30.02
C SER A 236 11.34 14.89 -29.90
N ILE A 237 11.18 15.38 -28.70
CA ILE A 237 11.29 16.81 -28.36
C ILE A 237 12.48 16.99 -27.41
N LYS A 238 13.30 18.00 -27.68
CA LYS A 238 14.36 18.43 -26.80
C LYS A 238 14.06 19.81 -26.23
N VAL A 239 14.14 19.92 -24.90
CA VAL A 239 13.96 21.17 -24.16
C VAL A 239 15.21 21.55 -23.38
N ASP A 240 15.32 22.80 -22.94
CA ASP A 240 16.40 23.23 -22.05
C ASP A 240 16.14 22.70 -20.63
N ALA A 241 16.52 21.44 -20.44
CA ALA A 241 16.45 20.74 -19.15
C ALA A 241 17.57 19.70 -19.06
N ARG A 242 18.04 19.44 -17.88
CA ARG A 242 18.88 18.26 -17.61
C ARG A 242 18.03 16.99 -17.44
N ILE A 243 16.85 17.14 -16.87
CA ILE A 243 15.94 16.04 -16.57
C ILE A 243 14.52 16.41 -17.03
N VAL A 244 13.91 15.51 -17.81
CA VAL A 244 12.47 15.41 -18.02
C VAL A 244 12.04 14.20 -17.17
N ASN A 245 11.63 14.44 -15.92
CA ASN A 245 11.35 13.35 -14.99
C ASN A 245 9.99 12.73 -15.24
N ASP A 246 8.96 13.54 -15.42
CA ASP A 246 7.59 13.10 -15.55
C ASP A 246 6.94 13.64 -16.83
N VAL A 247 6.02 12.85 -17.35
CA VAL A 247 5.26 13.10 -18.58
C VAL A 247 3.80 12.70 -18.37
N LYS A 248 2.86 13.57 -18.75
CA LYS A 248 1.42 13.28 -18.64
C LYS A 248 0.70 13.74 -19.89
N VAL A 249 -0.35 13.00 -20.25
CA VAL A 249 -1.20 13.28 -21.42
C VAL A 249 -2.60 13.65 -20.96
N SER A 250 -3.21 14.63 -21.64
CA SER A 250 -4.60 15.03 -21.38
C SER A 250 -5.58 13.93 -21.79
N GLU A 251 -6.77 13.91 -21.18
CA GLU A 251 -7.79 12.91 -21.43
C GLU A 251 -8.23 12.84 -22.91
N ASP A 252 -8.20 13.99 -23.62
CA ASP A 252 -8.54 14.07 -25.05
C ASP A 252 -7.36 13.74 -25.97
N SER A 253 -6.22 13.35 -25.42
CA SER A 253 -4.99 12.96 -26.12
C SER A 253 -4.42 14.00 -27.09
N LYS A 254 -4.67 15.30 -26.84
CA LYS A 254 -4.14 16.38 -27.67
C LYS A 254 -2.98 17.13 -27.06
N ILE A 255 -2.89 17.11 -25.73
CA ILE A 255 -1.87 17.83 -24.97
C ILE A 255 -1.01 16.83 -24.20
N CYS A 256 0.29 17.01 -24.28
CA CYS A 256 1.25 16.39 -23.37
C CYS A 256 1.97 17.47 -22.58
N VAL A 257 2.17 17.23 -21.30
CA VAL A 257 3.00 18.06 -20.43
C VAL A 257 4.22 17.26 -20.04
N ILE A 258 5.39 17.86 -20.18
CA ILE A 258 6.68 17.29 -19.74
C ILE A 258 7.33 18.22 -18.72
N THR A 259 7.92 17.65 -17.68
CA THR A 259 8.58 18.40 -16.61
C THR A 259 9.94 18.93 -17.05
N LYS A 260 10.44 19.94 -16.35
CA LYS A 260 11.70 20.61 -16.64
C LYS A 260 12.50 20.86 -15.38
N GLU A 261 13.62 20.15 -15.24
CA GLU A 261 14.58 20.32 -14.15
C GLU A 261 16.00 20.59 -14.68
N GLY A 262 16.73 21.45 -13.98
CA GLY A 262 18.12 21.74 -14.30
C GLY A 262 18.30 22.49 -15.62
N ALA A 263 17.39 23.41 -15.96
CA ALA A 263 17.51 24.29 -17.13
C ALA A 263 18.73 25.17 -17.04
N SER A 264 19.43 25.36 -18.18
CA SER A 264 20.67 26.15 -18.26
C SER A 264 20.47 27.63 -17.89
N ASN A 265 19.28 28.15 -18.20
CA ASN A 265 18.85 29.50 -17.86
C ASN A 265 18.21 29.60 -16.47
N ARG A 266 18.15 28.50 -15.71
CA ARG A 266 17.49 28.36 -14.38
C ARG A 266 15.99 28.68 -14.37
N LYS A 267 15.35 28.70 -15.52
CA LYS A 267 13.89 28.80 -15.65
C LYS A 267 13.31 27.38 -15.82
N ASN A 268 13.19 26.69 -14.73
CA ASN A 268 12.52 25.39 -14.68
C ASN A 268 11.01 25.58 -14.74
N GLY A 269 10.29 24.49 -14.76
CA GLY A 269 8.83 24.45 -14.85
C GLY A 269 8.37 23.26 -15.66
N PHE A 270 7.46 23.46 -16.59
CA PHE A 270 7.00 22.43 -17.51
C PHE A 270 6.78 23.00 -18.91
N VAL A 271 6.74 22.08 -19.89
CA VAL A 271 6.49 22.40 -21.30
C VAL A 271 5.19 21.77 -21.74
N ILE A 272 4.38 22.52 -22.46
CA ILE A 272 3.11 22.07 -23.03
C ILE A 272 3.31 21.76 -24.51
N LEU A 273 2.95 20.55 -24.91
CA LEU A 273 3.13 20.03 -26.25
C LEU A 273 1.77 19.73 -26.89
N ASP A 274 1.63 20.03 -28.19
CA ASP A 274 0.57 19.52 -29.04
C ASP A 274 0.99 18.13 -29.55
N ILE A 275 0.22 17.12 -29.18
CA ILE A 275 0.41 15.74 -29.58
C ILE A 275 -0.76 15.20 -30.41
N SER A 276 -1.57 16.09 -30.99
CA SER A 276 -2.64 15.67 -31.91
C SER A 276 -2.12 14.82 -33.08
N ASN A 277 -0.83 14.97 -33.41
CA ASN A 277 -0.07 14.05 -34.25
C ASN A 277 1.21 13.63 -33.51
N PRO A 278 1.26 12.48 -32.85
CA PRO A 278 2.45 12.06 -32.09
C PRO A 278 3.71 11.81 -32.93
N SER A 279 3.60 11.82 -34.27
CA SER A 279 4.75 11.75 -35.20
C SER A 279 5.24 13.13 -35.67
N ASP A 280 4.64 14.21 -35.18
CA ASP A 280 5.02 15.59 -35.49
C ASP A 280 4.63 16.53 -34.33
N VAL A 281 5.25 16.30 -33.17
CA VAL A 281 4.96 16.98 -31.91
C VAL A 281 5.43 18.44 -31.94
N LYS A 282 4.62 19.36 -31.41
CA LYS A 282 4.94 20.78 -31.39
C LYS A 282 4.95 21.34 -29.97
N VAL A 283 5.96 22.14 -29.66
CA VAL A 283 5.97 22.94 -28.44
C VAL A 283 4.93 24.06 -28.59
N LEU A 284 3.97 24.13 -27.70
CA LEU A 284 2.96 25.19 -27.64
C LEU A 284 3.41 26.35 -26.75
N SER A 285 3.89 26.04 -25.57
CA SER A 285 4.34 27.01 -24.57
C SER A 285 5.19 26.36 -23.47
N GLU A 286 5.79 27.21 -22.63
CA GLU A 286 6.43 26.84 -21.37
C GLU A 286 5.80 27.64 -20.23
N TYR A 287 5.66 27.01 -19.07
CA TYR A 287 5.23 27.69 -17.84
C TYR A 287 6.30 27.56 -16.76
N THR A 288 6.70 28.70 -16.19
CA THR A 288 7.82 28.78 -15.23
C THR A 288 7.47 29.56 -13.96
N ASP A 289 6.35 30.29 -13.94
CA ASP A 289 5.99 31.17 -12.83
C ASP A 289 5.74 30.37 -11.55
N GLY A 290 6.46 30.73 -10.49
CA GLY A 290 6.39 30.02 -9.20
C GLY A 290 7.11 28.65 -9.17
N LEU A 291 7.70 28.17 -10.29
CA LEU A 291 8.24 26.84 -10.46
C LEU A 291 9.74 26.79 -10.76
N THR A 292 10.44 27.90 -10.61
CA THR A 292 11.87 28.04 -11.00
C THR A 292 12.81 27.12 -10.21
N GLY A 293 12.38 26.57 -9.08
CA GLY A 293 13.13 25.54 -8.31
C GLY A 293 13.23 24.18 -9.00
N GLY A 294 12.40 23.91 -9.99
CA GLY A 294 12.26 22.64 -10.69
C GLY A 294 10.87 22.02 -10.49
N VAL A 295 10.42 21.29 -11.49
CA VAL A 295 9.17 20.52 -11.43
C VAL A 295 9.53 19.06 -11.62
N HIS A 296 9.34 18.28 -10.56
CA HIS A 296 9.66 16.85 -10.57
C HIS A 296 8.53 16.04 -11.18
N ASN A 297 7.32 16.17 -10.66
CA ASN A 297 6.13 15.49 -11.15
C ASN A 297 5.02 16.47 -11.49
N VAL A 298 4.14 16.06 -12.40
CA VAL A 298 2.94 16.79 -12.84
C VAL A 298 1.75 15.85 -12.95
N PHE A 299 0.55 16.40 -12.92
CA PHE A 299 -0.66 15.71 -13.35
C PHE A 299 -1.53 16.65 -14.18
N ILE A 300 -2.32 16.10 -15.09
CA ILE A 300 -3.29 16.86 -15.88
C ILE A 300 -4.69 16.35 -15.52
N ASP A 301 -5.56 17.25 -15.13
CA ASP A 301 -6.97 16.97 -14.86
C ASP A 301 -7.82 18.17 -15.30
N ASN A 302 -8.89 17.94 -16.06
CA ASN A 302 -9.86 18.97 -16.46
C ASN A 302 -9.21 20.27 -16.97
N ASN A 303 -8.31 20.21 -17.95
CA ASN A 303 -7.57 21.36 -18.49
C ASN A 303 -6.74 22.14 -17.44
N HIS A 304 -6.35 21.50 -16.36
CA HIS A 304 -5.42 22.05 -15.38
C HIS A 304 -4.19 21.15 -15.25
N VAL A 305 -3.03 21.78 -15.15
CA VAL A 305 -1.77 21.13 -14.79
C VAL A 305 -1.50 21.39 -13.31
N TYR A 306 -1.28 20.32 -12.57
CA TYR A 306 -0.86 20.34 -11.17
C TYR A 306 0.63 20.04 -11.15
N ALA A 307 1.44 21.08 -10.94
CA ALA A 307 2.90 21.00 -11.05
C ALA A 307 3.55 21.07 -9.67
N LEU A 308 4.34 20.04 -9.34
CA LEU A 308 4.98 19.93 -8.04
C LEU A 308 6.31 20.69 -8.03
N ASN A 309 6.45 21.65 -7.12
CA ASN A 309 7.71 22.35 -6.92
C ASN A 309 8.67 21.46 -6.12
N ALA A 310 9.61 20.83 -6.82
CA ALA A 310 10.52 19.82 -6.28
C ALA A 310 11.36 20.30 -5.08
N PHE A 311 11.76 21.56 -5.05
CA PHE A 311 12.67 22.13 -4.05
C PHE A 311 12.10 23.39 -3.39
N GLY A 312 10.77 23.54 -3.42
CA GLY A 312 10.10 24.71 -2.85
C GLY A 312 10.03 24.66 -1.32
N ASN A 313 10.15 25.81 -0.71
CA ASN A 313 9.82 26.01 0.69
C ASN A 313 8.90 27.24 0.80
N PRO A 314 7.59 27.08 1.16
CA PRO A 314 6.93 25.84 1.56
C PRO A 314 6.79 24.81 0.42
N ALA A 315 6.64 23.53 0.80
CA ALA A 315 6.31 22.46 -0.14
C ALA A 315 4.93 22.69 -0.74
N LYS A 316 4.81 22.68 -2.07
CA LYS A 316 3.57 23.04 -2.75
C LYS A 316 3.42 22.39 -4.10
N PHE A 317 2.18 22.33 -4.60
CA PHE A 317 1.91 22.27 -6.02
C PHE A 317 1.23 23.55 -6.51
N GLU A 318 1.57 23.96 -7.73
CA GLU A 318 0.89 25.03 -8.46
C GLU A 318 -0.19 24.45 -9.36
N VAL A 319 -1.32 25.13 -9.50
CA VAL A 319 -2.39 24.77 -10.42
C VAL A 319 -2.41 25.78 -11.56
N VAL A 320 -2.24 25.27 -12.78
CA VAL A 320 -2.14 26.09 -13.99
C VAL A 320 -3.24 25.70 -14.96
N ASN A 321 -4.12 26.62 -15.30
CA ASN A 321 -5.13 26.45 -16.32
C ASN A 321 -4.49 26.44 -17.71
N ILE A 322 -4.76 25.40 -18.51
CA ILE A 322 -4.25 25.19 -19.87
C ILE A 322 -5.35 25.10 -20.91
N GLU A 323 -6.55 25.63 -20.63
CA GLU A 323 -7.65 25.72 -21.59
C GLU A 323 -7.23 26.45 -22.89
N GLU A 324 -6.34 27.43 -22.74
CA GLU A 324 -5.57 28.05 -23.81
C GLU A 324 -4.09 27.60 -23.70
N PRO A 325 -3.68 26.47 -24.28
CA PRO A 325 -2.36 25.87 -23.99
C PRO A 325 -1.17 26.71 -24.50
N LYS A 326 -1.41 27.68 -25.37
CA LYS A 326 -0.41 28.67 -25.79
C LYS A 326 -0.25 29.84 -24.81
N ASN A 327 -1.17 29.98 -23.86
CA ASN A 327 -1.19 31.06 -22.90
C ASN A 327 -1.64 30.57 -21.51
N PRO A 328 -0.88 29.61 -20.90
CA PRO A 328 -1.23 29.01 -19.62
C PRO A 328 -1.26 30.05 -18.49
N LYS A 329 -2.14 29.86 -17.49
CA LYS A 329 -2.33 30.81 -16.39
C LYS A 329 -2.33 30.07 -15.06
N GLY A 330 -1.50 30.51 -14.12
CA GLY A 330 -1.59 30.08 -12.72
C GLY A 330 -2.91 30.53 -12.11
N VAL A 331 -3.65 29.59 -11.50
CA VAL A 331 -5.00 29.84 -10.95
C VAL A 331 -5.11 29.50 -9.47
N GLY A 332 -4.25 28.64 -8.95
CA GLY A 332 -4.30 28.21 -7.55
C GLY A 332 -3.00 27.51 -7.13
N LYS A 333 -2.96 27.18 -5.85
CA LYS A 333 -1.87 26.38 -5.26
C LYS A 333 -2.34 25.70 -4.00
N PHE A 334 -1.64 24.63 -3.64
CA PHE A 334 -1.74 23.97 -2.35
C PHE A 334 -0.38 23.97 -1.67
N GLU A 335 -0.33 24.38 -0.41
CA GLU A 335 0.91 24.47 0.37
C GLU A 335 0.79 23.68 1.66
N LEU A 336 1.85 22.96 2.03
CA LEU A 336 1.98 22.36 3.35
C LEU A 336 2.61 23.38 4.30
N GLU A 337 1.98 23.65 5.43
CA GLU A 337 2.48 24.63 6.44
C GLU A 337 3.89 24.28 6.94
N LEU A 338 4.12 23.00 7.17
CA LEU A 338 5.39 22.43 7.63
C LEU A 338 5.60 21.12 6.88
N GLY A 339 6.25 21.17 5.75
CA GLY A 339 6.44 19.99 4.95
C GLY A 339 7.84 19.87 4.40
N SER A 340 8.23 18.63 4.05
CA SER A 340 9.50 18.36 3.38
C SER A 340 9.39 18.69 1.90
N ALA A 341 8.61 17.97 1.15
CA ALA A 341 8.30 18.19 -0.26
C ALA A 341 7.01 17.48 -0.62
N ILE A 342 6.26 18.00 -1.57
CA ILE A 342 5.25 17.22 -2.30
C ILE A 342 6.00 16.56 -3.45
N HIS A 343 6.10 15.24 -3.42
CA HIS A 343 6.94 14.49 -4.37
C HIS A 343 6.17 14.02 -5.58
N ASP A 344 4.99 13.42 -5.35
CA ASP A 344 4.15 12.89 -6.42
C ASP A 344 2.68 13.24 -6.21
N ILE A 345 1.87 13.15 -7.26
CA ILE A 345 0.45 13.47 -7.26
C ILE A 345 -0.29 12.59 -8.25
N TRP A 346 -1.37 11.97 -7.78
CA TRP A 346 -2.38 11.32 -8.60
C TRP A 346 -3.70 12.04 -8.45
N ILE A 347 -4.46 12.26 -9.53
CA ILE A 347 -5.77 12.90 -9.45
C ILE A 347 -6.81 11.99 -10.09
N GLU A 348 -7.93 11.80 -9.39
CA GLU A 348 -9.09 11.05 -9.86
C GLU A 348 -10.36 11.72 -9.32
N ASP A 349 -11.34 11.94 -10.17
CA ASP A 349 -12.63 12.56 -9.84
C ASP A 349 -12.50 13.91 -9.08
N GLY A 350 -11.51 14.73 -9.42
CA GLY A 350 -11.26 16.02 -8.76
C GLY A 350 -10.72 15.90 -7.33
N ILE A 351 -10.18 14.74 -6.95
CA ILE A 351 -9.44 14.51 -5.71
C ILE A 351 -7.98 14.23 -6.03
N ALA A 352 -7.07 15.00 -5.45
CA ALA A 352 -5.64 14.79 -5.52
C ALA A 352 -5.14 13.97 -4.33
N TYR A 353 -4.31 12.97 -4.62
CA TYR A 353 -3.61 12.11 -3.67
C TYR A 353 -2.13 12.44 -3.77
N THR A 354 -1.62 13.22 -2.82
CA THR A 354 -0.23 13.69 -2.87
C THR A 354 0.67 12.88 -1.97
N SER A 355 1.84 12.53 -2.48
CA SER A 355 2.89 11.81 -1.75
C SER A 355 3.93 12.79 -1.23
N ASN A 356 4.17 12.78 0.09
CA ASN A 356 4.90 13.87 0.75
C ASN A 356 5.99 13.36 1.68
N TRP A 357 6.71 12.30 1.27
CA TRP A 357 7.78 11.69 2.05
C TRP A 357 7.31 11.38 3.48
N LYS A 358 8.04 11.88 4.51
CA LYS A 358 7.71 11.67 5.93
C LYS A 358 6.40 12.32 6.39
N ASP A 359 5.84 13.23 5.60
CA ASP A 359 4.54 13.83 5.88
C ASP A 359 3.38 12.95 5.39
N GLY A 360 3.71 11.86 4.68
CA GLY A 360 2.76 10.83 4.25
C GLY A 360 1.85 11.30 3.12
N LEU A 361 0.65 10.76 3.08
CA LEU A 361 -0.39 11.08 2.11
C LEU A 361 -1.18 12.31 2.55
N TYR A 362 -1.47 13.22 1.63
CA TYR A 362 -2.59 14.16 1.73
C TYR A 362 -3.62 13.86 0.66
N ILE A 363 -4.89 13.88 1.04
CA ILE A 363 -6.03 13.82 0.14
C ILE A 363 -6.58 15.25 0.05
N VAL A 364 -6.60 15.81 -1.16
CA VAL A 364 -6.92 17.22 -1.39
C VAL A 364 -8.06 17.32 -2.40
N ASP A 365 -9.13 18.01 -2.04
CA ASP A 365 -10.23 18.35 -2.95
C ASP A 365 -9.74 19.47 -3.88
N VAL A 366 -9.66 19.17 -5.17
CA VAL A 366 -9.22 20.10 -6.22
C VAL A 366 -10.33 20.37 -7.26
N GLY A 367 -11.54 19.86 -7.02
CA GLY A 367 -12.67 20.03 -7.94
C GLY A 367 -13.83 19.07 -7.71
N ASN A 368 -13.69 18.09 -6.81
CA ASN A 368 -14.75 17.16 -6.44
C ASN A 368 -15.88 17.85 -5.65
N GLY A 369 -15.53 18.83 -4.83
CA GLY A 369 -16.48 19.58 -4.00
C GLY A 369 -16.80 18.97 -2.64
N ILE A 370 -16.19 17.82 -2.26
CA ILE A 370 -16.41 17.17 -0.96
C ILE A 370 -16.04 18.07 0.23
N ALA A 371 -15.04 18.95 0.05
CA ALA A 371 -14.61 19.94 1.03
C ALA A 371 -14.78 21.39 0.51
N GLY A 372 -15.46 21.58 -0.62
CA GLY A 372 -15.59 22.87 -1.28
C GLY A 372 -14.34 23.31 -2.01
N GLY A 373 -13.45 22.37 -2.34
CA GLY A 373 -12.24 22.60 -3.10
C GLY A 373 -12.50 22.87 -4.58
N SER A 374 -11.53 23.51 -5.23
CA SER A 374 -11.52 23.80 -6.66
C SER A 374 -10.08 23.93 -7.15
N PRO A 375 -9.82 23.94 -8.47
CA PRO A 375 -8.48 24.21 -8.99
C PRO A 375 -7.88 25.53 -8.51
N SER A 376 -8.71 26.55 -8.31
CA SER A 376 -8.28 27.87 -7.78
C SER A 376 -8.16 27.93 -6.24
N ASN A 377 -8.72 26.94 -5.54
CA ASN A 377 -8.70 26.87 -4.08
C ASN A 377 -8.69 25.40 -3.62
N PRO A 378 -7.58 24.67 -3.76
CA PRO A 378 -7.46 23.31 -3.27
C PRO A 378 -7.64 23.22 -1.76
N VAL A 379 -8.37 22.21 -1.26
CA VAL A 379 -8.70 22.06 0.18
C VAL A 379 -8.32 20.66 0.66
N ALA A 380 -7.50 20.56 1.71
CA ALA A 380 -7.16 19.28 2.32
C ALA A 380 -8.38 18.60 2.96
N VAL A 381 -8.59 17.34 2.66
CA VAL A 381 -9.68 16.48 3.17
C VAL A 381 -9.18 15.56 4.28
N ALA A 382 -8.02 14.94 4.08
CA ALA A 382 -7.42 13.99 5.01
C ALA A 382 -5.90 13.99 4.89
N ASN A 383 -5.25 13.50 5.94
CA ASN A 383 -3.81 13.23 5.96
C ASN A 383 -3.57 11.89 6.64
N TYR A 384 -2.63 11.09 6.10
CA TYR A 384 -2.23 9.83 6.69
C TYR A 384 -0.71 9.72 6.75
N ARG A 385 -0.17 9.62 7.97
CA ARG A 385 1.26 9.44 8.22
C ARG A 385 1.53 8.02 8.70
N TYR A 386 2.67 7.48 8.32
CA TYR A 386 3.11 6.14 8.73
C TYR A 386 4.63 6.11 9.01
N LYS A 387 5.09 5.01 9.64
CA LYS A 387 6.42 4.98 10.29
C LYS A 387 7.60 5.05 9.33
N THR A 388 7.55 4.44 8.16
CA THR A 388 8.68 4.41 7.22
C THR A 388 9.03 5.80 6.72
N GLY A 389 8.01 6.66 6.52
CA GLY A 389 8.22 8.06 6.19
C GLY A 389 8.94 8.27 4.87
N ALA A 390 8.68 7.40 3.88
CA ALA A 390 9.30 7.46 2.56
C ALA A 390 8.27 7.45 1.44
N ASN A 391 7.10 8.04 1.68
CA ASN A 391 5.98 8.08 0.75
C ASN A 391 6.35 8.78 -0.55
N HIS A 392 6.55 7.99 -1.59
CA HIS A 392 6.96 8.41 -2.92
C HIS A 392 5.77 8.53 -3.87
N ALA A 393 4.92 7.52 -3.93
CA ALA A 393 3.78 7.45 -4.82
C ALA A 393 2.49 7.04 -4.07
N ALA A 394 1.33 7.47 -4.58
CA ALA A 394 0.02 7.11 -4.06
C ALA A 394 -0.95 6.81 -5.20
N PHE A 395 -1.70 5.72 -5.08
CA PHE A 395 -2.69 5.33 -6.07
C PHE A 395 -4.00 4.92 -5.37
N PRO A 396 -5.12 5.64 -5.60
CA PRO A 396 -6.43 5.28 -5.09
C PRO A 396 -7.05 4.16 -5.93
N PHE A 397 -7.78 3.24 -5.31
CA PHE A 397 -8.63 2.32 -6.03
C PHE A 397 -9.81 1.82 -5.20
N LYS A 398 -10.91 1.55 -5.87
CA LYS A 398 -12.06 0.88 -5.28
C LYS A 398 -12.01 -0.58 -5.66
N SER A 399 -11.82 -1.47 -4.67
CA SER A 399 -11.78 -2.90 -4.91
C SER A 399 -13.08 -3.40 -5.53
N LYS A 400 -12.99 -4.07 -6.67
CA LYS A 400 -14.14 -4.71 -7.36
C LYS A 400 -14.73 -5.84 -6.54
N SER A 401 -13.89 -6.60 -5.85
CA SER A 401 -14.30 -7.78 -5.09
C SER A 401 -14.95 -7.45 -3.76
N THR A 402 -14.60 -6.32 -3.13
CA THR A 402 -15.09 -5.99 -1.78
C THR A 402 -15.87 -4.68 -1.72
N GLY A 403 -15.74 -3.81 -2.72
CA GLY A 403 -16.30 -2.45 -2.74
C GLY A 403 -15.60 -1.47 -1.79
N LYS A 404 -14.56 -1.90 -1.08
CA LYS A 404 -13.77 -1.03 -0.19
C LYS A 404 -12.91 -0.06 -1.00
N PHE A 405 -12.67 1.10 -0.40
CA PHE A 405 -11.81 2.11 -0.98
C PHE A 405 -10.43 2.07 -0.32
N TYR A 406 -9.41 1.84 -1.12
CA TYR A 406 -8.02 1.79 -0.68
C TYR A 406 -7.20 2.89 -1.35
N VAL A 407 -6.15 3.33 -0.66
CA VAL A 407 -5.03 4.04 -1.27
C VAL A 407 -3.78 3.22 -1.03
N ILE A 408 -3.07 2.88 -2.10
CA ILE A 408 -1.75 2.26 -2.03
C ILE A 408 -0.73 3.38 -1.87
N LEU A 409 0.19 3.23 -0.92
CA LEU A 409 1.32 4.13 -0.70
C LEU A 409 2.61 3.36 -0.95
N GLY A 410 3.46 3.88 -1.83
CA GLY A 410 4.76 3.27 -2.14
C GLY A 410 5.89 4.01 -1.42
N ASP A 411 6.78 3.26 -0.79
CA ASP A 411 8.01 3.80 -0.22
C ASP A 411 9.15 3.77 -1.23
N GLU A 412 9.91 4.87 -1.33
CA GLU A 412 11.17 4.93 -2.06
C GLU A 412 12.32 5.18 -1.10
N ILE A 413 13.23 4.21 -0.99
CA ILE A 413 14.39 4.32 -0.12
C ILE A 413 15.63 3.79 -0.84
N PHE A 414 16.65 4.63 -0.92
CA PHE A 414 18.00 4.27 -1.34
C PHE A 414 18.91 4.33 -0.12
N PRO A 415 19.23 3.21 0.53
CA PRO A 415 20.02 3.21 1.78
C PRO A 415 21.39 3.86 1.64
N ASP A 416 22.04 3.68 0.50
CA ASP A 416 23.37 4.21 0.20
C ASP A 416 23.36 5.44 -0.72
N GLY A 417 22.16 6.02 -0.98
CA GLY A 417 21.96 7.10 -1.95
C GLY A 417 21.83 6.58 -3.38
N VAL A 418 21.64 7.49 -4.33
CA VAL A 418 21.48 7.19 -5.77
C VAL A 418 22.81 7.38 -6.49
N ASP A 419 23.30 6.32 -7.14
CA ASP A 419 24.40 6.41 -8.11
C ASP A 419 23.84 6.24 -9.53
N PHE A 420 23.93 7.29 -10.33
CA PHE A 420 23.43 7.27 -11.72
C PHE A 420 24.30 6.46 -12.68
N PHE A 421 25.47 5.97 -12.27
CA PHE A 421 26.42 5.25 -13.12
C PHE A 421 26.74 3.85 -12.63
N ALA A 422 26.06 3.40 -11.57
CA ALA A 422 26.20 2.06 -11.00
C ALA A 422 24.84 1.44 -10.66
N ALA A 423 24.86 0.17 -10.34
CA ALA A 423 23.68 -0.52 -9.78
C ALA A 423 23.32 0.05 -8.42
N ASN A 424 22.06 0.36 -8.20
CA ASN A 424 21.54 0.83 -6.92
C ASN A 424 20.86 -0.30 -6.15
N GLU A 425 21.04 -0.30 -4.83
CA GLU A 425 20.21 -1.05 -3.91
C GLU A 425 19.04 -0.18 -3.46
N THR A 426 17.85 -0.75 -3.44
CA THR A 426 16.64 -0.07 -3.01
C THR A 426 15.92 -0.87 -1.96
N THR A 427 15.14 -0.21 -1.13
CA THR A 427 14.22 -0.85 -0.18
C THR A 427 12.94 -0.01 -0.05
N GLY A 428 11.89 -0.61 0.49
CA GLY A 428 10.59 0.03 0.65
C GLY A 428 9.45 -0.94 0.38
N PHE A 429 8.25 -0.56 0.76
CA PHE A 429 7.06 -1.42 0.68
C PHE A 429 5.93 -0.73 -0.06
N LEU A 430 4.95 -1.53 -0.49
CA LEU A 430 3.63 -1.01 -0.81
C LEU A 430 2.72 -1.18 0.41
N HIS A 431 2.17 -0.09 0.90
CA HIS A 431 1.24 -0.05 2.02
C HIS A 431 -0.19 0.07 1.51
N PHE A 432 -1.09 -0.79 1.98
CA PHE A 432 -2.50 -0.78 1.60
C PHE A 432 -3.30 -0.18 2.75
N VAL A 433 -3.78 1.05 2.56
CA VAL A 433 -4.54 1.78 3.56
C VAL A 433 -6.02 1.80 3.18
N ASP A 434 -6.86 1.26 4.06
CA ASP A 434 -8.32 1.28 3.90
C ASP A 434 -8.84 2.68 4.29
N PHE A 435 -9.33 3.42 3.31
CA PHE A 435 -9.96 4.73 3.42
C PHE A 435 -11.47 4.68 3.24
N THR A 436 -12.11 3.51 3.35
CA THR A 436 -13.57 3.40 3.31
C THR A 436 -14.24 4.34 4.33
N ASP A 437 -13.60 4.56 5.48
CA ASP A 437 -13.88 5.66 6.39
C ASP A 437 -12.73 6.68 6.34
N LEU A 438 -12.94 7.81 5.64
CA LEU A 438 -11.94 8.88 5.50
C LEU A 438 -11.46 9.48 6.82
N LYS A 439 -12.26 9.37 7.90
CA LYS A 439 -11.91 9.90 9.23
C LYS A 439 -11.06 8.93 10.05
N ASN A 440 -11.07 7.65 9.70
CA ASN A 440 -10.38 6.60 10.44
C ASN A 440 -9.62 5.67 9.48
N PRO A 441 -8.69 6.18 8.67
CA PRO A 441 -7.90 5.36 7.75
C PRO A 441 -7.07 4.33 8.52
N LYS A 442 -6.93 3.13 7.95
CA LYS A 442 -6.20 2.04 8.60
C LYS A 442 -5.34 1.30 7.59
N GLU A 443 -4.04 1.20 7.87
CA GLU A 443 -3.20 0.25 7.17
C GLU A 443 -3.65 -1.18 7.50
N VAL A 444 -4.01 -1.91 6.46
CA VAL A 444 -4.53 -3.28 6.60
C VAL A 444 -3.53 -4.32 6.12
N ALA A 445 -2.77 -4.01 5.09
CA ALA A 445 -1.80 -4.94 4.49
C ALA A 445 -0.58 -4.20 3.94
N ARG A 446 0.46 -4.98 3.65
CA ARG A 446 1.66 -4.54 2.93
C ARG A 446 2.04 -5.58 1.88
N TYR A 447 2.79 -5.14 0.88
CA TYR A 447 3.57 -6.03 0.04
C TYR A 447 5.04 -5.74 0.30
N GLU A 448 5.70 -6.64 1.03
CA GLU A 448 7.09 -6.50 1.48
C GLU A 448 7.99 -7.44 0.68
N LEU A 449 8.57 -6.94 -0.41
CA LEU A 449 9.53 -7.71 -1.20
C LEU A 449 10.94 -7.50 -0.62
N PRO A 450 11.55 -8.54 0.01
CA PRO A 450 12.83 -8.37 0.68
C PRO A 450 13.96 -7.94 -0.26
N GLY A 451 14.69 -6.87 0.10
CA GLY A 451 15.86 -6.38 -0.66
C GLY A 451 15.52 -5.57 -1.90
N TYR A 452 14.27 -5.11 -2.03
CA TYR A 452 13.84 -4.30 -3.16
C TYR A 452 12.94 -3.16 -2.70
N GLY A 453 12.94 -2.04 -3.44
CA GLY A 453 12.10 -0.87 -3.20
C GLY A 453 11.06 -0.66 -4.29
N SER A 454 10.00 0.09 -3.98
CA SER A 454 8.97 0.45 -4.95
C SER A 454 9.25 1.81 -5.59
N HIS A 455 8.64 2.01 -6.77
CA HIS A 455 8.55 3.32 -7.42
C HIS A 455 7.10 3.54 -7.87
N ASN A 456 6.79 3.63 -9.16
CA ASN A 456 5.43 3.88 -9.64
C ASN A 456 4.68 2.57 -9.92
N PHE A 457 3.36 2.61 -9.73
CA PHE A 457 2.49 1.45 -9.90
C PHE A 457 1.12 1.85 -10.46
N TRP A 458 0.43 0.85 -11.00
CA TRP A 458 -0.91 0.96 -11.57
C TRP A 458 -1.83 -0.09 -10.95
N VAL A 459 -3.13 0.20 -10.89
CA VAL A 459 -4.13 -0.80 -10.45
C VAL A 459 -5.20 -0.95 -11.52
N GLU A 460 -5.51 -2.19 -11.86
CA GLU A 460 -6.62 -2.54 -12.72
C GLU A 460 -7.27 -3.83 -12.20
N ASP A 461 -8.58 -3.84 -12.01
CA ASP A 461 -9.36 -5.03 -11.67
C ASP A 461 -8.83 -5.84 -10.46
N ASP A 462 -8.54 -5.17 -9.33
CA ASP A 462 -7.93 -5.77 -8.14
C ASP A 462 -6.56 -6.42 -8.41
N VAL A 463 -5.82 -5.93 -9.40
CA VAL A 463 -4.44 -6.33 -9.69
C VAL A 463 -3.55 -5.09 -9.69
N VAL A 464 -2.47 -5.14 -8.92
CA VAL A 464 -1.42 -4.11 -8.90
C VAL A 464 -0.31 -4.51 -9.85
N TYR A 465 0.11 -3.58 -10.68
CA TYR A 465 1.29 -3.65 -11.53
C TYR A 465 2.30 -2.66 -10.98
N ALA A 466 3.42 -3.13 -10.45
CA ALA A 466 4.36 -2.28 -9.72
C ALA A 466 5.77 -2.33 -10.30
N GLY A 467 6.33 -1.15 -10.56
CA GLY A 467 7.76 -0.98 -10.75
C GLY A 467 8.45 -1.08 -9.38
N MET A 468 9.31 -2.08 -9.24
CA MET A 468 10.02 -2.35 -7.98
C MET A 468 11.54 -2.19 -8.18
N TYR A 469 11.95 -1.14 -8.89
CA TYR A 469 13.36 -0.83 -9.16
C TYR A 469 14.18 -2.07 -9.58
N ASN A 470 15.23 -2.39 -8.81
CA ASN A 470 16.07 -3.59 -9.01
C ASN A 470 15.30 -4.91 -8.76
N GLY A 471 14.12 -4.84 -8.18
CA GLY A 471 13.16 -5.95 -8.07
C GLY A 471 12.49 -6.32 -9.40
N GLY A 472 12.45 -5.41 -10.36
CA GLY A 472 11.73 -5.60 -11.62
C GLY A 472 10.25 -5.23 -11.51
N LEU A 473 9.48 -5.60 -12.52
CA LEU A 473 8.03 -5.47 -12.50
C LEU A 473 7.40 -6.61 -11.69
N ARG A 474 6.42 -6.27 -10.85
CA ARG A 474 5.63 -7.21 -10.05
C ARG A 474 4.15 -7.07 -10.36
N VAL A 475 3.47 -8.19 -10.47
CA VAL A 475 2.01 -8.27 -10.65
C VAL A 475 1.42 -8.93 -9.42
N ILE A 476 0.52 -8.23 -8.72
CA ILE A 476 0.09 -8.61 -7.36
C ILE A 476 -1.44 -8.65 -7.31
N ASP A 477 -2.00 -9.76 -6.82
CA ASP A 477 -3.43 -9.92 -6.56
C ASP A 477 -3.84 -9.22 -5.26
N VAL A 478 -4.72 -8.25 -5.38
CA VAL A 478 -5.29 -7.50 -4.24
C VAL A 478 -6.80 -7.71 -4.11
N SER A 479 -7.30 -8.80 -4.69
CA SER A 479 -8.71 -9.18 -4.57
C SER A 479 -9.07 -9.69 -3.17
N GLY A 480 -10.32 -9.53 -2.78
CA GLY A 480 -10.84 -9.92 -1.46
C GLY A 480 -10.39 -8.97 -0.35
N ASP A 481 -10.67 -9.34 0.89
CA ASP A 481 -10.16 -8.61 2.05
C ASP A 481 -8.63 -8.71 2.12
N LEU A 482 -7.98 -7.60 2.47
CA LEU A 482 -6.52 -7.53 2.63
C LEU A 482 -6.15 -7.50 4.11
N LEU A 483 -5.12 -8.27 4.49
CA LEU A 483 -4.58 -8.28 5.85
C LEU A 483 -3.15 -8.86 5.85
N GLY A 484 -2.20 -8.18 6.50
CA GLY A 484 -0.83 -8.69 6.68
C GLY A 484 0.08 -8.52 5.47
N ASP A 485 1.01 -9.45 5.26
CA ASP A 485 2.03 -9.37 4.21
C ASP A 485 1.61 -10.18 2.95
N LEU A 486 1.23 -9.46 1.91
CA LEU A 486 0.72 -10.04 0.67
C LEU A 486 1.78 -10.86 -0.08
N TYR A 487 3.07 -10.52 0.06
CA TYR A 487 4.16 -11.29 -0.56
C TYR A 487 4.29 -12.68 0.08
N LYS A 488 4.32 -12.76 1.42
CA LYS A 488 4.36 -14.03 2.15
C LYS A 488 3.14 -14.91 1.89
N GLN A 489 2.00 -14.30 1.62
CA GLN A 489 0.74 -14.97 1.32
C GLN A 489 0.67 -15.56 -0.10
N GLY A 490 1.72 -15.37 -0.91
CA GLY A 490 1.75 -15.85 -2.30
C GLY A 490 0.78 -15.11 -3.23
N ARG A 491 0.49 -13.84 -2.95
CA ARG A 491 -0.39 -12.99 -3.79
C ARG A 491 0.32 -12.39 -5.01
N GLU A 492 1.64 -12.62 -5.16
CA GLU A 492 2.34 -12.27 -6.38
C GLU A 492 1.96 -13.22 -7.53
N ILE A 493 1.35 -12.65 -8.58
CA ILE A 493 0.91 -13.39 -9.78
C ILE A 493 2.09 -13.65 -10.73
N ALA A 494 2.92 -12.62 -10.96
CA ALA A 494 4.06 -12.70 -11.86
C ALA A 494 5.15 -11.70 -11.48
N ALA A 495 6.37 -11.96 -11.94
CA ALA A 495 7.50 -11.07 -11.83
C ALA A 495 8.31 -11.08 -13.13
N PHE A 496 8.85 -9.91 -13.51
CA PHE A 496 9.67 -9.77 -14.71
C PHE A 496 10.84 -8.82 -14.47
N LYS A 497 12.05 -9.20 -14.92
CA LYS A 497 13.24 -8.34 -14.90
C LYS A 497 13.33 -7.56 -16.21
N THR A 498 13.26 -6.24 -16.14
CA THR A 498 13.14 -5.34 -17.29
C THR A 498 14.48 -4.90 -17.89
N GLY A 499 15.60 -5.13 -17.19
CA GLY A 499 16.92 -4.72 -17.63
C GLY A 499 17.40 -5.40 -18.93
N SER A 500 18.31 -4.73 -19.64
CA SER A 500 18.89 -5.18 -20.91
C SER A 500 20.42 -5.39 -20.79
N PRO A 501 21.01 -6.37 -21.49
CA PRO A 501 22.47 -6.49 -21.59
C PRO A 501 23.13 -5.30 -22.32
N ASN A 502 22.35 -4.55 -23.10
CA ASN A 502 22.79 -3.35 -23.82
C ASN A 502 22.40 -2.05 -23.10
N GLY A 503 21.72 -2.14 -21.94
CA GLY A 503 21.24 -0.99 -21.21
C GLY A 503 22.35 -0.01 -20.82
N PHE A 504 21.97 1.21 -20.43
CA PHE A 504 22.91 2.25 -19.98
C PHE A 504 23.83 1.72 -18.86
N ILE A 505 23.28 0.99 -17.92
CA ILE A 505 24.02 0.11 -17.02
C ILE A 505 23.66 -1.33 -17.41
N PRO A 506 24.56 -2.07 -18.05
CA PRO A 506 24.26 -3.40 -18.61
C PRO A 506 23.78 -4.40 -17.55
N ASN A 507 22.74 -5.16 -17.89
CA ASN A 507 22.11 -6.18 -17.03
C ASN A 507 21.57 -5.65 -15.70
N ASN A 508 21.48 -4.34 -15.51
CA ASN A 508 20.91 -3.74 -14.31
C ASN A 508 19.44 -3.39 -14.52
N THR A 509 18.57 -4.18 -13.94
CA THR A 509 17.14 -3.88 -13.88
C THR A 509 16.90 -2.70 -12.96
N MET A 510 16.14 -1.70 -13.43
CA MET A 510 15.70 -0.56 -12.63
C MET A 510 14.32 -0.11 -13.12
N THR A 511 13.30 -0.94 -12.88
CA THR A 511 11.93 -0.70 -13.32
C THR A 511 11.38 0.52 -12.61
N TRP A 512 11.11 1.59 -13.39
CA TRP A 512 10.66 2.88 -12.89
C TRP A 512 9.15 2.90 -12.63
N GLY A 513 8.36 2.53 -13.63
CA GLY A 513 6.92 2.49 -13.53
C GLY A 513 6.30 1.48 -14.47
N SER A 514 5.00 1.28 -14.30
CA SER A 514 4.22 0.45 -15.19
C SER A 514 2.80 0.98 -15.31
N GLN A 515 2.18 0.75 -16.47
CA GLN A 515 0.80 1.07 -16.76
C GLN A 515 0.14 -0.12 -17.45
N TYR A 516 -1.02 -0.55 -16.94
CA TYR A 516 -1.87 -1.49 -17.66
C TYR A 516 -2.69 -0.72 -18.70
N PHE A 517 -2.53 -1.09 -19.97
CA PHE A 517 -3.19 -0.41 -21.06
C PHE A 517 -3.62 -1.41 -22.13
N LYS A 518 -4.92 -1.46 -22.43
CA LYS A 518 -5.54 -2.32 -23.46
C LYS A 518 -5.07 -3.78 -23.45
N GLY A 519 -5.01 -4.40 -22.27
CA GLY A 519 -4.67 -5.83 -22.13
C GLY A 519 -3.18 -6.14 -22.10
N HIS A 520 -2.32 -5.12 -22.12
CA HIS A 520 -0.87 -5.23 -22.01
C HIS A 520 -0.36 -4.47 -20.80
N ILE A 521 0.81 -4.88 -20.31
CA ILE A 521 1.53 -4.18 -19.25
C ILE A 521 2.69 -3.47 -19.91
N PHE A 522 2.61 -2.14 -19.99
CA PHE A 522 3.73 -1.33 -20.42
C PHE A 522 4.55 -0.91 -19.22
N TYR A 523 5.85 -0.76 -19.40
CA TYR A 523 6.75 -0.33 -18.35
C TYR A 523 7.80 0.65 -18.88
N SER A 524 8.39 1.43 -17.99
CA SER A 524 9.67 2.11 -18.20
C SER A 524 10.74 1.49 -17.29
N ASP A 525 11.95 1.33 -17.83
CA ASP A 525 13.14 0.92 -17.11
C ASP A 525 14.21 2.00 -17.25
N PHE A 526 14.75 2.43 -16.13
CA PHE A 526 15.69 3.53 -16.06
C PHE A 526 16.94 3.34 -16.96
N ASN A 527 17.35 2.08 -17.16
CA ASN A 527 18.55 1.72 -17.92
C ASN A 527 18.29 1.18 -19.34
N ALA A 528 17.04 0.89 -19.68
CA ALA A 528 16.75 0.12 -20.90
C ALA A 528 15.67 0.74 -21.82
N GLY A 529 14.95 1.78 -21.38
CA GLY A 529 13.88 2.39 -22.16
C GLY A 529 12.50 1.91 -21.73
N ILE A 530 11.61 1.69 -22.70
CA ILE A 530 10.25 1.19 -22.44
C ILE A 530 10.06 -0.22 -22.97
N GLY A 531 9.02 -0.90 -22.51
CA GLY A 531 8.68 -2.22 -23.06
C GLY A 531 7.24 -2.60 -22.80
N ALA A 532 6.81 -3.66 -23.48
CA ALA A 532 5.48 -4.25 -23.38
C ALA A 532 5.56 -5.71 -22.93
N LEU A 533 4.73 -6.07 -21.98
CA LEU A 533 4.61 -7.42 -21.44
C LEU A 533 3.17 -7.93 -21.60
N LYS A 534 3.04 -9.24 -21.68
CA LYS A 534 1.76 -9.92 -21.61
C LYS A 534 1.77 -10.98 -20.52
N LEU A 535 0.80 -10.90 -19.64
CA LEU A 535 0.51 -11.94 -18.69
C LEU A 535 -0.23 -13.07 -19.41
N LEU A 536 0.36 -14.27 -19.42
CA LEU A 536 -0.24 -15.42 -20.10
C LEU A 536 -1.42 -15.95 -19.28
N GLU A 537 -2.38 -16.60 -19.93
CA GLU A 537 -3.44 -17.30 -19.23
C GLU A 537 -2.84 -18.39 -18.32
N SER A 538 -3.47 -18.61 -17.17
CA SER A 538 -3.09 -19.73 -16.31
C SER A 538 -3.21 -21.02 -17.12
N LYS A 539 -2.13 -21.79 -17.21
CA LYS A 539 -2.24 -23.17 -17.73
C LYS A 539 -3.29 -23.87 -16.87
N PRO A 540 -4.25 -24.60 -17.49
CA PRO A 540 -5.08 -25.49 -16.70
C PRO A 540 -4.14 -26.39 -15.91
N ASP A 541 -4.37 -26.47 -14.61
CA ASP A 541 -3.53 -27.20 -13.66
C ASP A 541 -3.52 -28.70 -14.06
N ASN A 542 -2.64 -29.04 -15.00
CA ASN A 542 -2.29 -30.42 -15.36
C ASN A 542 -1.19 -30.96 -14.44
N SER A 543 -0.72 -30.13 -13.47
CA SER A 543 -0.06 -30.72 -12.34
C SER A 543 -1.14 -31.60 -11.71
N ASN A 544 -0.99 -32.91 -11.83
CA ASN A 544 -1.44 -33.79 -10.77
C ASN A 544 -1.00 -33.09 -9.48
N SER A 545 -1.87 -32.24 -8.92
CA SER A 545 -1.86 -32.02 -7.51
C SER A 545 -1.60 -33.44 -7.00
N MET A 546 -0.59 -33.67 -6.19
CA MET A 546 -0.67 -34.80 -5.31
C MET A 546 -2.05 -34.62 -4.65
N GLN A 547 -3.08 -35.12 -5.32
CA GLN A 547 -4.27 -35.50 -4.63
C GLN A 547 -3.69 -36.47 -3.62
N PHE A 548 -3.59 -36.00 -2.39
CA PHE A 548 -3.64 -36.91 -1.28
C PHE A 548 -5.00 -37.61 -1.42
N THR A 549 -5.06 -38.57 -2.33
CA THR A 549 -6.11 -39.59 -2.38
C THR A 549 -5.82 -40.53 -1.21
N THR A 550 -5.78 -39.95 -0.03
CA THR A 550 -5.92 -40.73 1.17
C THR A 550 -7.42 -40.76 1.44
N ASP A 551 -7.98 -41.93 1.49
CA ASP A 551 -9.30 -42.18 2.07
C ASP A 551 -9.40 -41.73 3.55
N LYS A 552 -8.38 -41.04 4.04
CA LYS A 552 -8.37 -40.43 5.37
C LYS A 552 -9.25 -39.19 5.32
N SER A 553 -10.42 -39.30 5.92
CA SER A 553 -11.35 -38.17 6.01
C SER A 553 -10.65 -36.97 6.66
N LEU A 554 -11.01 -35.74 6.25
CA LEU A 554 -10.58 -34.51 6.92
C LEU A 554 -10.85 -34.56 8.44
N ASP A 555 -11.90 -35.27 8.86
CA ASP A 555 -12.24 -35.48 10.26
C ASP A 555 -11.15 -36.24 11.02
N SER A 556 -10.45 -37.20 10.39
CA SER A 556 -9.32 -37.89 11.04
C SER A 556 -8.10 -36.99 11.23
N LEU A 557 -7.84 -36.09 10.28
CA LEU A 557 -6.76 -35.08 10.40
C LEU A 557 -7.09 -34.03 11.44
N PHE A 558 -8.32 -33.54 11.45
CA PHE A 558 -8.79 -32.57 12.44
C PHE A 558 -9.05 -33.19 13.81
N GLY A 559 -9.14 -34.51 13.90
CA GLY A 559 -9.25 -35.27 15.14
C GLY A 559 -7.94 -35.49 15.88
N ALA A 560 -6.79 -35.24 15.25
CA ALA A 560 -5.48 -35.41 15.86
C ALA A 560 -5.34 -34.59 17.16
N LYS A 561 -4.93 -35.24 18.24
CA LYS A 561 -4.87 -34.63 19.58
C LYS A 561 -3.55 -33.87 19.83
N ASN A 562 -2.53 -34.18 19.04
CA ASN A 562 -1.22 -33.55 19.14
C ASN A 562 -0.47 -33.63 17.79
N LEU A 563 0.66 -32.95 17.70
CA LEU A 563 1.46 -32.86 16.48
C LEU A 563 1.96 -34.25 16.02
N LEU A 564 2.33 -35.12 16.94
CA LEU A 564 2.87 -36.46 16.65
C LEU A 564 1.79 -37.33 16.01
N GLU A 565 0.57 -37.33 16.55
CA GLU A 565 -0.58 -38.03 15.98
C GLU A 565 -0.94 -37.53 14.59
N LEU A 566 -0.82 -36.20 14.35
CA LEU A 566 -1.03 -35.61 13.03
C LEU A 566 0.03 -36.10 12.02
N PHE A 567 1.31 -36.14 12.42
CA PHE A 567 2.38 -36.66 11.58
C PHE A 567 2.21 -38.14 11.28
N GLU A 568 1.81 -38.96 12.24
CA GLU A 568 1.51 -40.37 12.03
C GLU A 568 0.36 -40.59 11.02
N ILE A 569 -0.70 -39.75 11.12
CA ILE A 569 -1.81 -39.77 10.16
C ILE A 569 -1.34 -39.37 8.76
N LEU A 570 -0.55 -38.32 8.63
CA LEU A 570 -0.05 -37.81 7.35
C LEU A 570 1.00 -38.73 6.70
N ALA A 571 1.87 -39.36 7.50
CA ALA A 571 2.94 -40.25 7.05
C ALA A 571 2.48 -41.67 6.72
N SER A 572 1.27 -42.08 7.09
CA SER A 572 0.75 -43.41 6.80
C SER A 572 0.40 -43.53 5.31
N PRO A 573 0.75 -44.62 4.63
CA PRO A 573 0.42 -44.85 3.23
C PRO A 573 -1.11 -44.84 3.02
N PRO A 574 -1.60 -44.47 1.82
CA PRO A 574 -3.01 -44.58 1.51
C PRO A 574 -3.50 -46.02 1.72
N ILE A 575 -4.68 -46.14 2.30
CA ILE A 575 -5.34 -47.44 2.41
C ILE A 575 -5.86 -47.79 1.01
N GLU A 576 -5.40 -48.92 0.43
CA GLU A 576 -5.86 -49.44 -0.85
C GLU A 576 -7.35 -49.81 -0.85
#